data_a75b68858a4fa55d9a238307b2acd4d6
#
_entry.id   a75b68858a4fa55d9a238307b2acd4d6
#
_cell.length_a   1.000
_cell.length_b   1.000
_cell.length_c   1.000
_cell.angle_alpha   90.00
_cell.angle_beta   90.00
_cell.angle_gamma   90.00
#
_symmetry.space_group_name_H-M   'P 1'
#
loop_
_entity.id
_entity.type
_entity.pdbx_description
1 polymer ?
#
loop_
_entity_poly.entity_id
_entity_poly.type
_entity_poly.pdbx_seq_one_letter_code
_entity_poly.pdbx_strand_id
1 'polypeptide(L)'
;MASIIKRKSKYSVVYYYTDEKGEKRQKWETCQDYAEAKRRKAEIENQQNNGTFIPPQELTVREFLRDFVQIYGKTHWALSTFQSNTALISNYINPTIGDELVQNITPKYVDSFYVRLQSVKSVVDRNRKPRSEYLTPGVIHSIHKILRCAFDQAVK
;
A
#
# COMPACT_ATOMS: atom_id res chain seq x y z
N MET A 1 -3.66 -12.42 23.45
CA MET A 1 -4.00 -11.43 24.52
C MET A 1 -3.34 -10.11 24.22
N ALA A 2 -4.07 -9.02 24.29
CA ALA A 2 -3.57 -7.66 24.11
C ALA A 2 -3.51 -6.94 25.46
N SER A 3 -2.53 -6.05 25.64
CA SER A 3 -2.33 -5.26 26.87
C SER A 3 -2.33 -3.77 26.55
N ILE A 4 -2.80 -2.94 27.49
CA ILE A 4 -2.73 -1.49 27.36
C ILE A 4 -1.60 -0.99 28.26
N ILE A 5 -0.67 -0.23 27.70
CA ILE A 5 0.47 0.36 28.40
C ILE A 5 0.39 1.88 28.27
N LYS A 6 0.45 2.57 29.42
CA LYS A 6 0.53 4.04 29.45
C LYS A 6 2.00 4.47 29.30
N ARG A 7 2.28 5.34 28.33
CA ARG A 7 3.59 5.97 28.13
C ARG A 7 3.44 7.49 28.08
N LYS A 8 3.99 8.18 29.07
CA LYS A 8 3.84 9.63 29.20
C LYS A 8 2.37 10.07 29.12
N SER A 9 1.99 10.81 28.08
CA SER A 9 0.64 11.31 27.85
C SER A 9 -0.22 10.43 26.93
N LYS A 10 0.33 9.32 26.38
CA LYS A 10 -0.35 8.46 25.40
C LYS A 10 -0.52 7.04 25.90
N TYR A 11 -1.45 6.32 25.32
CA TYR A 11 -1.70 4.91 25.59
C TYR A 11 -1.26 4.09 24.38
N SER A 12 -0.72 2.90 24.60
CA SER A 12 -0.38 1.97 23.54
C SER A 12 -1.02 0.61 23.80
N VAL A 13 -1.62 0.05 22.77
CA VAL A 13 -2.09 -1.34 22.77
C VAL A 13 -0.95 -2.21 22.27
N VAL A 14 -0.60 -3.22 23.07
CA VAL A 14 0.48 -4.15 22.76
C VAL A 14 -0.10 -5.54 22.62
N TYR A 15 0.19 -6.19 21.51
CA TYR A 15 -0.28 -7.55 21.25
C TYR A 15 0.74 -8.36 20.47
N TYR A 16 0.59 -9.69 20.58
CA TYR A 16 1.41 -10.64 19.84
C TYR A 16 0.60 -11.23 18.70
N TYR A 17 1.28 -11.46 17.60
CA TYR A 17 0.72 -12.15 16.43
C TYR A 17 1.77 -13.08 15.84
N THR A 18 1.34 -14.04 15.05
CA THR A 18 2.21 -14.93 14.27
C THR A 18 2.28 -14.39 12.86
N ASP A 19 3.49 -14.15 12.34
CA ASP A 19 3.69 -13.71 10.97
C ASP A 19 3.55 -14.89 9.97
N GLU A 20 3.65 -14.59 8.67
CA GLU A 20 3.52 -15.59 7.60
C GLU A 20 4.60 -16.68 7.67
N LYS A 21 5.71 -16.40 8.34
CA LYS A 21 6.82 -17.37 8.55
C LYS A 21 6.62 -18.23 9.78
N GLY A 22 5.53 -18.04 10.53
CA GLY A 22 5.24 -18.75 11.77
C GLY A 22 5.96 -18.17 12.99
N GLU A 23 6.63 -17.02 12.88
CA GLU A 23 7.32 -16.38 14.00
C GLU A 23 6.37 -15.52 14.83
N LYS A 24 6.53 -15.58 16.15
CA LYS A 24 5.77 -14.71 17.07
C LYS A 24 6.40 -13.31 17.08
N ARG A 25 5.61 -12.32 16.69
CA ARG A 25 6.00 -10.91 16.71
C ARG A 25 5.12 -10.09 17.63
N GLN A 26 5.67 -8.98 18.12
CA GLN A 26 4.98 -8.04 18.98
C GLN A 26 4.71 -6.75 18.21
N LYS A 27 3.49 -6.22 18.29
CA LYS A 27 3.10 -4.93 17.72
C LYS A 27 2.68 -3.97 18.81
N TRP A 28 3.04 -2.70 18.62
CA TRP A 28 2.65 -1.57 19.46
C TRP A 28 1.83 -0.61 18.63
N GLU A 29 0.59 -0.35 19.02
CA GLU A 29 -0.28 0.65 18.40
C GLU A 29 -0.53 1.78 19.39
N THR A 30 -0.12 3.01 19.02
CA THR A 30 -0.29 4.18 19.89
C THR A 30 -1.67 4.78 19.68
N CYS A 31 -2.41 4.97 20.78
CA CYS A 31 -3.73 5.58 20.83
C CYS A 31 -3.63 6.95 21.53
N GLN A 32 -4.54 7.84 21.19
CA GLN A 32 -4.55 9.19 21.76
C GLN A 32 -5.05 9.21 23.20
N ASP A 33 -6.08 8.41 23.50
CA ASP A 33 -6.67 8.29 24.81
C ASP A 33 -6.89 6.83 25.27
N TYR A 34 -7.32 6.67 26.53
CA TYR A 34 -7.58 5.36 27.12
C TYR A 34 -8.81 4.68 26.53
N ALA A 35 -9.83 5.44 26.15
CA ALA A 35 -11.07 4.90 25.58
C ALA A 35 -10.80 4.29 24.20
N GLU A 36 -10.03 4.96 23.38
CA GLU A 36 -9.56 4.45 22.09
C GLU A 36 -8.72 3.18 22.26
N ALA A 37 -7.78 3.18 23.21
CA ALA A 37 -6.95 2.00 23.50
C ALA A 37 -7.78 0.81 23.96
N LYS A 38 -8.80 1.04 24.79
CA LYS A 38 -9.72 -0.02 25.26
C LYS A 38 -10.55 -0.60 24.12
N ARG A 39 -11.09 0.24 23.24
CA ARG A 39 -11.84 -0.19 22.05
C ARG A 39 -10.94 -1.02 21.14
N ARG A 40 -9.74 -0.49 20.82
CA ARG A 40 -8.80 -1.17 19.93
C ARG A 40 -8.33 -2.51 20.48
N LYS A 41 -8.07 -2.59 21.79
CA LYS A 41 -7.76 -3.87 22.46
C LYS A 41 -8.88 -4.88 22.25
N ALA A 42 -10.13 -4.48 22.50
CA ALA A 42 -11.28 -5.37 22.37
C ALA A 42 -11.48 -5.86 20.92
N GLU A 43 -11.27 -4.98 19.93
CA GLU A 43 -11.31 -5.34 18.50
C GLU A 43 -10.27 -6.41 18.16
N ILE A 44 -9.01 -6.21 18.58
CA ILE A 44 -7.90 -7.13 18.30
C ILE A 44 -8.18 -8.50 18.96
N GLU A 45 -8.60 -8.51 20.23
CA GLU A 45 -8.90 -9.75 20.94
C GLU A 45 -10.09 -10.50 20.30
N ASN A 46 -11.11 -9.77 19.86
CA ASN A 46 -12.25 -10.36 19.16
C ASN A 46 -11.84 -10.97 17.81
N GLN A 47 -11.02 -10.25 17.04
CA GLN A 47 -10.49 -10.75 15.77
C GLN A 47 -9.60 -11.98 15.95
N GLN A 48 -8.73 -11.98 16.99
CA GLN A 48 -7.89 -13.14 17.31
C GLN A 48 -8.71 -14.35 17.74
N ASN A 49 -9.75 -14.15 18.55
CA ASN A 49 -10.61 -15.23 19.02
C ASN A 49 -11.48 -15.83 17.90
N ASN A 50 -11.92 -15.01 16.96
CA ASN A 50 -12.74 -15.45 15.82
C ASN A 50 -11.90 -15.95 14.62
N GLY A 51 -10.57 -15.94 14.71
CA GLY A 51 -9.69 -16.33 13.62
C GLY A 51 -9.71 -15.37 12.41
N THR A 52 -10.27 -14.17 12.59
CA THR A 52 -10.34 -13.12 11.53
C THR A 52 -9.22 -12.10 11.65
N PHE A 53 -8.29 -12.30 12.57
CA PHE A 53 -7.15 -11.40 12.77
C PHE A 53 -6.19 -11.48 11.58
N ILE A 54 -6.05 -10.36 10.88
CA ILE A 54 -5.06 -10.21 9.80
C ILE A 54 -3.78 -9.63 10.42
N PRO A 55 -2.66 -10.38 10.43
CA PRO A 55 -1.40 -9.85 10.93
C PRO A 55 -1.03 -8.56 10.18
N PRO A 56 -0.48 -7.55 10.88
CA PRO A 56 0.03 -6.36 10.22
C PRO A 56 1.18 -6.77 9.28
N GLN A 57 0.92 -6.75 7.99
CA GLN A 57 1.96 -6.97 7.00
C GLN A 57 2.71 -5.65 6.80
N GLU A 58 4.02 -5.70 6.89
CA GLU A 58 4.89 -4.58 6.49
C GLU A 58 5.13 -4.62 4.96
N LEU A 59 4.04 -4.83 4.20
CA LEU A 59 4.09 -4.90 2.75
C LEU A 59 4.14 -3.50 2.17
N THR A 60 5.20 -3.20 1.44
CA THR A 60 5.33 -1.94 0.71
C THR A 60 4.51 -1.96 -0.58
N VAL A 61 4.13 -0.79 -1.09
CA VAL A 61 3.45 -0.67 -2.39
C VAL A 61 4.30 -1.27 -3.51
N ARG A 62 5.61 -1.14 -3.45
CA ARG A 62 6.56 -1.74 -4.41
C ARG A 62 6.47 -3.25 -4.43
N GLU A 63 6.49 -3.89 -3.29
CA GLU A 63 6.39 -5.36 -3.17
C GLU A 63 5.02 -5.85 -3.61
N PHE A 64 3.96 -5.18 -3.16
CA PHE A 64 2.59 -5.48 -3.57
C PHE A 64 2.40 -5.42 -5.08
N LEU A 65 2.85 -4.34 -5.74
CA LEU A 65 2.73 -4.19 -7.18
C LEU A 65 3.63 -5.16 -7.95
N ARG A 66 4.80 -5.50 -7.41
CA ARG A 66 5.66 -6.53 -8.01
C ARG A 66 4.92 -7.87 -8.05
N ASP A 67 4.32 -8.28 -6.95
CA ASP A 67 3.61 -9.55 -6.85
C ASP A 67 2.34 -9.53 -7.71
N PHE A 68 1.61 -8.42 -7.74
CA PHE A 68 0.47 -8.21 -8.64
C PHE A 68 0.87 -8.37 -10.12
N VAL A 69 1.97 -7.76 -10.56
CA VAL A 69 2.47 -7.89 -11.94
C VAL A 69 2.88 -9.33 -12.25
N GLN A 70 3.52 -10.02 -11.31
CA GLN A 70 3.98 -11.40 -11.52
C GLN A 70 2.81 -12.40 -11.59
N ILE A 71 1.81 -12.23 -10.75
CA ILE A 71 0.68 -13.16 -10.63
C ILE A 71 -0.41 -12.81 -11.64
N TYR A 72 -0.92 -11.58 -11.58
CA TYR A 72 -2.04 -11.13 -12.43
C TYR A 72 -1.57 -10.62 -13.79
N GLY A 73 -0.56 -9.77 -13.83
CA GLY A 73 -0.08 -9.13 -15.05
C GLY A 73 0.38 -10.13 -16.10
N LYS A 74 1.18 -11.12 -15.73
CA LYS A 74 1.67 -12.15 -16.65
C LYS A 74 0.58 -13.02 -17.25
N THR A 75 -0.50 -13.23 -16.52
CA THR A 75 -1.58 -14.13 -16.95
C THR A 75 -2.68 -13.43 -17.71
N HIS A 76 -2.93 -12.11 -17.46
CA HIS A 76 -4.08 -11.40 -17.99
C HIS A 76 -3.73 -10.30 -19.00
N TRP A 77 -2.48 -9.81 -19.02
CA TRP A 77 -2.11 -8.71 -19.92
C TRP A 77 -1.45 -9.22 -21.20
N ALA A 78 -1.84 -8.60 -22.33
CA ALA A 78 -1.06 -8.74 -23.55
C ALA A 78 0.36 -8.20 -23.36
N LEU A 79 1.34 -8.69 -24.11
CA LEU A 79 2.75 -8.34 -23.96
C LEU A 79 3.00 -6.82 -23.98
N SER A 80 2.37 -6.09 -24.90
CA SER A 80 2.50 -4.63 -25.00
C SER A 80 1.94 -3.91 -23.78
N THR A 81 0.81 -4.38 -23.25
CA THR A 81 0.19 -3.86 -22.02
C THR A 81 1.07 -4.15 -20.81
N PHE A 82 1.61 -5.37 -20.72
CA PHE A 82 2.52 -5.75 -19.66
C PHE A 82 3.76 -4.82 -19.63
N GLN A 83 4.40 -4.62 -20.77
CA GLN A 83 5.56 -3.72 -20.89
C GLN A 83 5.22 -2.29 -20.51
N SER A 84 4.11 -1.75 -21.03
CA SER A 84 3.66 -0.38 -20.72
C SER A 84 3.33 -0.19 -19.25
N ASN A 85 2.57 -1.11 -18.65
CA ASN A 85 2.19 -1.03 -17.25
C ASN A 85 3.39 -1.18 -16.31
N THR A 86 4.30 -2.11 -16.62
CA THR A 86 5.55 -2.27 -15.85
C THR A 86 6.42 -1.03 -15.90
N ALA A 87 6.50 -0.37 -17.07
CA ALA A 87 7.23 0.90 -17.21
C ALA A 87 6.57 2.02 -16.39
N LEU A 88 5.24 2.12 -16.38
CA LEU A 88 4.52 3.12 -15.57
C LEU A 88 4.74 2.89 -14.06
N ILE A 89 4.71 1.64 -13.61
CA ILE A 89 4.98 1.28 -12.23
C ILE A 89 6.41 1.65 -11.84
N SER A 90 7.39 1.27 -12.65
CA SER A 90 8.81 1.49 -12.38
C SER A 90 9.19 2.97 -12.42
N ASN A 91 8.67 3.72 -13.39
CA ASN A 91 9.09 5.10 -13.63
C ASN A 91 8.35 6.12 -12.76
N TYR A 92 7.11 5.84 -12.35
CA TYR A 92 6.26 6.84 -11.72
C TYR A 92 5.67 6.41 -10.37
N ILE A 93 5.21 5.17 -10.23
CA ILE A 93 4.58 4.73 -8.97
C ILE A 93 5.66 4.43 -7.93
N ASN A 94 6.61 3.56 -8.25
CA ASN A 94 7.64 3.15 -7.32
C ASN A 94 8.51 4.30 -6.78
N PRO A 95 8.96 5.28 -7.59
CA PRO A 95 9.73 6.39 -7.07
C PRO A 95 8.94 7.35 -6.18
N THR A 96 7.60 7.36 -6.30
CA THR A 96 6.75 8.33 -5.60
C THR A 96 6.12 7.76 -4.33
N ILE A 97 5.63 6.53 -4.38
CA ILE A 97 4.91 5.88 -3.27
C ILE A 97 5.35 4.43 -3.02
N GLY A 98 6.36 3.94 -3.73
CA GLY A 98 6.75 2.53 -3.66
C GLY A 98 7.21 2.06 -2.29
N ASP A 99 7.80 2.94 -1.49
CA ASP A 99 8.33 2.60 -0.16
C ASP A 99 7.31 2.79 0.96
N GLU A 100 6.10 3.29 0.62
CA GLU A 100 5.00 3.38 1.58
C GLU A 100 4.39 2.01 1.87
N LEU A 101 3.92 1.82 3.09
CA LEU A 101 3.20 0.61 3.46
C LEU A 101 1.79 0.63 2.85
N VAL A 102 1.36 -0.47 2.27
CA VAL A 102 0.02 -0.61 1.66
C VAL A 102 -1.09 -0.22 2.64
N GLN A 103 -0.95 -0.57 3.92
CA GLN A 103 -1.91 -0.23 4.97
C GLN A 103 -2.04 1.27 5.25
N ASN A 104 -1.07 2.09 4.83
CA ASN A 104 -1.08 3.55 4.99
C ASN A 104 -1.73 4.27 3.80
N ILE A 105 -2.04 3.55 2.73
CA ILE A 105 -2.65 4.10 1.52
C ILE A 105 -4.14 4.36 1.78
N THR A 106 -4.46 5.59 2.10
CA THR A 106 -5.83 6.07 2.26
C THR A 106 -6.33 6.76 0.98
N PRO A 107 -7.65 6.94 0.77
CA PRO A 107 -8.18 7.70 -0.37
C PRO A 107 -7.56 9.09 -0.48
N LYS A 108 -7.43 9.80 0.65
CA LYS A 108 -6.78 11.13 0.69
C LYS A 108 -5.30 11.07 0.27
N TYR A 109 -4.60 10.00 0.64
CA TYR A 109 -3.21 9.79 0.22
C TYR A 109 -3.11 9.61 -1.29
N VAL A 110 -4.03 8.83 -1.88
CA VAL A 110 -4.11 8.60 -3.33
C VAL A 110 -4.41 9.90 -4.09
N ASP A 111 -5.32 10.74 -3.59
CA ASP A 111 -5.60 12.05 -4.19
C ASP A 111 -4.34 12.94 -4.18
N SER A 112 -3.64 12.99 -3.05
CA SER A 112 -2.36 13.73 -2.92
C SER A 112 -1.28 13.18 -3.85
N PHE A 113 -1.26 11.88 -4.07
CA PHE A 113 -0.36 11.24 -5.03
C PHE A 113 -0.64 11.69 -6.47
N TYR A 114 -1.90 11.77 -6.90
CA TYR A 114 -2.23 12.26 -8.25
C TYR A 114 -1.88 13.73 -8.43
N VAL A 115 -2.05 14.56 -7.42
CA VAL A 115 -1.59 15.96 -7.48
C VAL A 115 -0.08 16.02 -7.66
N ARG A 116 0.69 15.23 -6.92
CA ARG A 116 2.16 15.15 -7.09
C ARG A 116 2.58 14.70 -8.48
N LEU A 117 1.88 13.73 -9.07
CA LEU A 117 2.18 13.25 -10.42
C LEU A 117 2.11 14.34 -11.50
N GLN A 118 1.26 15.36 -11.33
CA GLN A 118 1.17 16.48 -12.27
C GLN A 118 2.46 17.29 -12.37
N SER A 119 3.31 17.25 -11.34
CA SER A 119 4.61 17.93 -11.29
C SER A 119 5.79 17.01 -11.65
N VAL A 120 5.54 15.75 -11.96
CA VAL A 120 6.57 14.78 -12.32
C VAL A 120 6.90 14.92 -13.81
N LYS A 121 8.20 14.99 -14.12
CA LYS A 121 8.66 15.04 -15.50
C LYS A 121 8.46 13.70 -16.21
N SER A 122 8.09 13.78 -17.47
CA SER A 122 7.97 12.61 -18.32
C SER A 122 9.33 11.95 -18.53
N VAL A 123 9.43 10.64 -18.31
CA VAL A 123 10.64 9.87 -18.62
C VAL A 123 10.78 9.77 -20.13
N VAL A 124 11.92 10.19 -20.64
CA VAL A 124 12.22 10.21 -22.07
C VAL A 124 12.84 8.87 -22.47
N ASP A 125 12.20 8.18 -23.40
CA ASP A 125 12.85 7.08 -24.10
C ASP A 125 13.90 7.66 -25.06
N ARG A 126 15.09 7.05 -25.13
CA ARG A 126 16.23 7.51 -25.96
C ARG A 126 15.84 7.75 -27.42
N ASN A 127 14.80 7.10 -27.91
CA ASN A 127 14.37 7.13 -29.30
C ASN A 127 13.10 7.97 -29.56
N ARG A 128 12.49 8.59 -28.53
CA ARG A 128 11.25 9.36 -28.68
C ARG A 128 11.30 10.66 -27.88
N LYS A 129 11.04 11.77 -28.54
CA LYS A 129 10.83 13.04 -27.85
C LYS A 129 9.54 12.97 -27.03
N PRO A 130 9.55 13.40 -25.76
CA PRO A 130 8.33 13.45 -24.97
C PRO A 130 7.35 14.45 -25.59
N ARG A 131 6.06 14.10 -25.59
CA ARG A 131 5.00 15.02 -26.07
C ARG A 131 4.78 16.19 -25.11
N SER A 132 5.19 16.05 -23.88
CA SER A 132 5.05 17.04 -22.82
C SER A 132 6.20 16.89 -21.83
N GLU A 133 6.65 18.01 -21.25
CA GLU A 133 7.68 18.00 -20.20
C GLU A 133 7.20 17.27 -18.94
N TYR A 134 5.92 17.42 -18.59
CA TYR A 134 5.28 16.79 -17.43
C TYR A 134 4.30 15.70 -17.87
N LEU A 135 3.90 14.86 -16.91
CA LEU A 135 2.93 13.80 -17.16
C LEU A 135 1.59 14.37 -17.65
N THR A 136 1.10 13.82 -18.74
CA THR A 136 -0.22 14.19 -19.26
C THR A 136 -1.34 13.53 -18.45
N PRO A 137 -2.55 14.12 -18.43
CA PRO A 137 -3.71 13.52 -17.76
C PRO A 137 -3.99 12.08 -18.19
N GLY A 138 -3.73 11.75 -19.48
CA GLY A 138 -3.91 10.39 -19.99
C GLY A 138 -2.95 9.37 -19.35
N VAL A 139 -1.70 9.76 -19.09
CA VAL A 139 -0.73 8.90 -18.40
C VAL A 139 -1.14 8.72 -16.94
N ILE A 140 -1.56 9.80 -16.26
CA ILE A 140 -2.04 9.73 -14.87
C ILE A 140 -3.28 8.81 -14.78
N HIS A 141 -4.19 8.89 -15.74
CA HIS A 141 -5.35 7.99 -15.82
C HIS A 141 -4.94 6.53 -16.02
N SER A 142 -3.90 6.26 -16.81
CA SER A 142 -3.35 4.90 -16.96
C SER A 142 -2.77 4.37 -15.65
N ILE A 143 -2.06 5.20 -14.91
CA ILE A 143 -1.55 4.89 -13.56
C ILE A 143 -2.71 4.59 -12.60
N HIS A 144 -3.78 5.41 -12.64
CA HIS A 144 -4.99 5.15 -11.85
C HIS A 144 -5.60 3.78 -12.14
N LYS A 145 -5.73 3.39 -13.42
CA LYS A 145 -6.25 2.09 -13.81
C LYS A 145 -5.43 0.92 -13.26
N ILE A 146 -4.10 1.05 -13.27
CA ILE A 146 -3.20 0.03 -12.72
C ILE A 146 -3.43 -0.12 -11.21
N LEU A 147 -3.39 0.98 -10.46
CA LEU A 147 -3.61 0.95 -9.02
C LEU A 147 -4.98 0.42 -8.65
N ARG A 148 -6.03 0.89 -9.32
CA ARG A 148 -7.40 0.39 -9.12
C ARG A 148 -7.48 -1.11 -9.35
N CYS A 149 -6.96 -1.61 -10.47
CA CYS A 149 -6.96 -3.03 -10.77
C CYS A 149 -6.20 -3.84 -9.71
N ALA A 150 -5.04 -3.35 -9.25
CA ALA A 150 -4.23 -4.02 -8.24
C ALA A 150 -4.97 -4.10 -6.90
N PHE A 151 -5.54 -2.99 -6.42
CA PHE A 151 -6.29 -2.98 -5.16
C PHE A 151 -7.60 -3.75 -5.24
N ASP A 152 -8.33 -3.71 -6.37
CA ASP A 152 -9.54 -4.52 -6.59
C ASP A 152 -9.23 -6.03 -6.55
N GLN A 153 -8.05 -6.46 -7.00
CA GLN A 153 -7.61 -7.86 -6.88
C GLN A 153 -7.20 -8.25 -5.45
N ALA A 154 -6.69 -7.30 -4.67
CA ALA A 154 -6.28 -7.57 -3.29
C ALA A 154 -7.47 -7.77 -2.33
N VAL A 155 -8.67 -7.31 -2.70
CA VAL A 155 -9.90 -7.40 -1.88
C VAL A 155 -10.71 -8.67 -2.21
N LYS A 156 -10.39 -9.38 -3.28
CA LYS A 156 -11.04 -10.65 -3.66
C LYS A 156 -10.45 -11.84 -2.93
#